data_ed3dabcb7c5107eeb2f7200057abdd83
#
_entry.id   ed3dabcb7c5107eeb2f7200057abdd83
#
_cell.length_a   1.000
_cell.length_b   1.000
_cell.length_c   1.000
_cell.angle_alpha   90.00
_cell.angle_beta   90.00
_cell.angle_gamma   90.00
#
_symmetry.space_group_name_H-M   'P 1'
#
loop_
_entity.id
_entity.type
_entity.pdbx_description
1 polymer ?
#
loop_
_entity_poly.entity_id
_entity_poly.type
_entity_poly.pdbx_seq_one_letter_code
_entity_poly.pdbx_strand_id
1 'polypeptide(L)'
;ELKLLADVGLVGFPSVGKSTLLSVVSKARPQIADYHFTTIVPNLGVVQVKDGRSFVMADLPGLIEGASQGKGLGHQFLRHIERCRVIVHIIDMSGSEGRDPYEDYVTINKELGEYEYRLLERPQIIVANKMDGDEAEENLKKFKEKLGDQKVFPIIAPIHEGIDAVLYAVADALETAPDFFNQEEEQESVLYTYKEEEKPFTIHNKGNGVWEVTGKKVERLVQMASFTTDDGFQRFALQIRNMGIDDALREAGCEDGRLIFTVKKKAAARRKTAAPK
;
A
#
# COMPACT_ATOMS: atom_id res chain seq x y z
N GLU A 1 3.75 3.08 -13.06
CA GLU A 1 2.77 2.36 -12.22
C GLU A 1 1.76 3.37 -11.68
N LEU A 2 0.52 3.35 -12.21
CA LEU A 2 -0.57 4.18 -11.70
C LEU A 2 -1.03 3.58 -10.37
N LYS A 3 -0.58 4.13 -9.25
CA LYS A 3 -1.14 3.81 -7.93
C LYS A 3 -2.42 4.61 -7.76
N LEU A 4 -3.55 3.95 -7.83
CA LEU A 4 -4.84 4.55 -7.46
C LEU A 4 -4.78 4.88 -5.96
N LEU A 5 -4.67 6.16 -5.66
CA LEU A 5 -4.68 6.71 -4.31
C LEU A 5 -6.12 7.11 -3.98
N ALA A 6 -6.61 6.74 -2.81
CA ALA A 6 -7.87 7.28 -2.33
C ALA A 6 -7.63 8.67 -1.73
N ASP A 7 -8.47 9.63 -2.08
CA ASP A 7 -8.45 10.98 -1.51
C ASP A 7 -9.03 10.99 -0.10
N VAL A 8 -10.00 10.10 0.16
CA VAL A 8 -10.82 10.03 1.38
C VAL A 8 -10.81 8.63 1.95
N GLY A 9 -10.51 8.52 3.24
CA GLY A 9 -10.58 7.26 3.99
C GLY A 9 -11.79 7.19 4.91
N LEU A 10 -12.58 6.11 4.83
CA LEU A 10 -13.64 5.82 5.78
C LEU A 10 -13.08 5.07 6.98
N VAL A 11 -13.28 5.60 8.17
CA VAL A 11 -12.87 4.96 9.43
C VAL A 11 -14.07 4.79 10.37
N GLY A 12 -13.99 3.83 11.26
CA GLY A 12 -15.04 3.53 12.23
C GLY A 12 -15.07 2.05 12.58
N PHE A 13 -15.75 1.70 13.63
CA PHE A 13 -15.91 0.31 14.08
C PHE A 13 -16.57 -0.59 13.02
N PRO A 14 -16.48 -1.92 13.15
CA PRO A 14 -17.27 -2.84 12.33
C PRO A 14 -18.77 -2.55 12.44
N SER A 15 -19.53 -2.82 11.40
CA SER A 15 -20.99 -2.68 11.33
C SER A 15 -21.56 -1.26 11.45
N VAL A 16 -20.75 -0.20 11.54
CA VAL A 16 -21.23 1.20 11.58
C VAL A 16 -21.79 1.71 10.26
N GLY A 17 -21.59 0.96 9.16
CA GLY A 17 -22.15 1.29 7.84
C GLY A 17 -21.16 1.90 6.84
N LYS A 18 -19.85 1.74 7.00
CA LYS A 18 -18.81 2.24 6.05
C LYS A 18 -19.05 1.73 4.63
N SER A 19 -19.10 0.42 4.45
CA SER A 19 -19.30 -0.21 3.13
C SER A 19 -20.67 0.11 2.53
N THR A 20 -21.69 0.29 3.38
CA THR A 20 -23.02 0.73 2.95
C THR A 20 -22.95 2.15 2.40
N LEU A 21 -22.33 3.08 3.13
CA LEU A 21 -22.15 4.45 2.67
C LEU A 21 -21.40 4.46 1.33
N LEU A 22 -20.28 3.76 1.23
CA LEU A 22 -19.47 3.70 0.01
C LEU A 22 -20.30 3.16 -1.17
N SER A 23 -21.09 2.11 -0.97
CA SER A 23 -21.92 1.52 -2.03
C SER A 23 -23.02 2.46 -2.53
N VAL A 24 -23.55 3.30 -1.62
CA VAL A 24 -24.61 4.26 -1.89
C VAL A 24 -24.12 5.49 -2.65
N VAL A 25 -22.90 5.98 -2.33
CA VAL A 25 -22.34 7.21 -2.91
C VAL A 25 -21.51 6.94 -4.16
N SER A 26 -21.09 5.71 -4.39
CA SER A 26 -20.25 5.37 -5.54
C SER A 26 -21.07 5.29 -6.84
N LYS A 27 -20.63 5.95 -7.90
CA LYS A 27 -21.25 5.90 -9.24
C LYS A 27 -21.15 4.54 -9.92
N ALA A 28 -20.13 3.77 -9.61
CA ALA A 28 -19.91 2.41 -10.07
C ALA A 28 -19.91 1.49 -8.86
N ARG A 29 -20.17 0.20 -9.07
CA ARG A 29 -20.01 -0.78 -7.98
C ARG A 29 -18.59 -0.63 -7.42
N PRO A 30 -18.42 -0.50 -6.08
CA PRO A 30 -17.10 -0.42 -5.49
C PRO A 30 -16.21 -1.54 -6.01
N GLN A 31 -15.03 -1.19 -6.49
CA GLN A 31 -14.07 -2.17 -6.99
C GLN A 31 -13.15 -2.60 -5.86
N ILE A 32 -12.95 -3.89 -5.78
CA ILE A 32 -11.93 -4.48 -4.93
C ILE A 32 -10.59 -4.18 -5.60
N ALA A 33 -9.75 -3.38 -4.95
CA ALA A 33 -8.43 -3.07 -5.48
C ALA A 33 -7.43 -4.13 -5.00
N ASP A 34 -6.99 -4.97 -5.93
CA ASP A 34 -6.02 -6.04 -5.66
C ASP A 34 -4.60 -5.43 -5.55
N TYR A 35 -4.19 -5.11 -4.33
CA TYR A 35 -2.84 -4.65 -4.06
C TYR A 35 -1.96 -5.86 -3.72
N HIS A 36 -0.98 -6.15 -4.54
CA HIS A 36 -0.08 -7.31 -4.44
C HIS A 36 0.64 -7.49 -3.09
N PHE A 37 0.49 -6.55 -2.16
CA PHE A 37 1.20 -6.55 -0.87
C PHE A 37 0.29 -6.44 0.35
N THR A 38 -1.05 -6.56 0.20
CA THR A 38 -1.97 -6.40 1.32
C THR A 38 -2.85 -7.63 1.51
N THR A 39 -2.92 -8.10 2.75
CA THR A 39 -3.82 -9.18 3.18
C THR A 39 -5.27 -8.69 3.30
N ILE A 40 -5.46 -7.36 3.38
CA ILE A 40 -6.77 -6.70 3.43
C ILE A 40 -6.89 -5.82 2.20
N VAL A 41 -7.92 -6.08 1.42
CA VAL A 41 -8.19 -5.37 0.18
C VAL A 41 -9.22 -4.28 0.45
N PRO A 42 -8.88 -2.99 0.26
CA PRO A 42 -9.84 -1.90 0.44
C PRO A 42 -10.85 -1.90 -0.70
N ASN A 43 -12.10 -1.56 -0.37
CA ASN A 43 -13.10 -1.26 -1.38
C ASN A 43 -12.98 0.21 -1.78
N LEU A 44 -12.80 0.47 -3.07
CA LEU A 44 -12.70 1.82 -3.61
C LEU A 44 -13.98 2.21 -4.37
N GLY A 45 -14.43 3.44 -4.17
CA GLY A 45 -15.54 4.01 -4.89
C GLY A 45 -15.23 5.41 -5.42
N VAL A 46 -15.60 5.68 -6.67
CA VAL A 46 -15.55 7.02 -7.24
C VAL A 46 -16.85 7.74 -6.89
N VAL A 47 -16.73 8.81 -6.12
CA VAL A 47 -17.84 9.65 -5.66
C VAL A 47 -17.90 10.90 -6.51
N GLN A 48 -19.08 11.27 -6.95
CA GLN A 48 -19.32 12.54 -7.62
C GLN A 48 -20.33 13.37 -6.85
N VAL A 49 -19.94 14.58 -6.51
CA VAL A 49 -20.80 15.58 -5.87
C VAL A 49 -21.72 16.25 -6.93
N LYS A 50 -22.89 16.72 -6.51
CA LYS A 50 -23.88 17.35 -7.43
C LYS A 50 -23.36 18.62 -8.10
N ASP A 51 -22.34 19.26 -7.54
CA ASP A 51 -21.67 20.44 -8.10
C ASP A 51 -20.62 20.11 -9.17
N GLY A 52 -20.41 18.84 -9.45
CA GLY A 52 -19.48 18.35 -10.48
C GLY A 52 -18.10 17.93 -9.95
N ARG A 53 -17.75 18.23 -8.71
CA ARG A 53 -16.52 17.74 -8.07
C ARG A 53 -16.56 16.23 -7.91
N SER A 54 -15.40 15.58 -7.96
CA SER A 54 -15.29 14.14 -7.77
C SER A 54 -14.03 13.78 -7.01
N PHE A 55 -14.09 12.68 -6.25
CA PHE A 55 -12.96 12.16 -5.48
C PHE A 55 -13.09 10.64 -5.30
N VAL A 56 -11.98 9.99 -4.94
CA VAL A 56 -11.94 8.56 -4.65
C VAL A 56 -12.06 8.35 -3.15
N MET A 57 -13.02 7.52 -2.75
CA MET A 57 -13.26 7.15 -1.35
C MET A 57 -12.91 5.67 -1.14
N ALA A 58 -12.20 5.37 -0.06
CA ALA A 58 -11.83 4.01 0.32
C ALA A 58 -12.55 3.59 1.60
N ASP A 59 -13.22 2.44 1.55
CA ASP A 59 -13.62 1.72 2.76
C ASP A 59 -12.42 0.93 3.27
N LEU A 60 -12.00 1.26 4.46
CA LEU A 60 -10.81 0.72 5.09
C LEU A 60 -11.24 -0.23 6.21
N PRO A 61 -11.46 -1.53 5.93
CA PRO A 61 -11.81 -2.51 6.93
C PRO A 61 -10.62 -2.78 7.86
N GLY A 62 -10.82 -2.86 9.17
CA GLY A 62 -9.81 -3.37 10.10
C GLY A 62 -9.16 -2.40 11.07
N LEU A 63 -9.69 -1.16 11.25
CA LEU A 63 -9.45 -0.42 12.49
C LEU A 63 -10.23 -1.13 13.59
N ILE A 64 -9.55 -2.00 14.31
CA ILE A 64 -10.07 -2.72 15.48
C ILE A 64 -9.11 -2.43 16.61
N GLU A 65 -9.62 -2.32 17.83
CA GLU A 65 -8.89 -2.18 19.08
C GLU A 65 -7.61 -3.06 19.09
N GLY A 66 -6.43 -2.43 19.24
CA GLY A 66 -5.14 -3.09 19.24
C GLY A 66 -4.42 -3.18 17.88
N ALA A 67 -4.92 -2.54 16.83
CA ALA A 67 -4.25 -2.51 15.51
C ALA A 67 -2.87 -1.84 15.56
N SER A 68 -2.71 -0.83 16.41
CA SER A 68 -1.44 -0.11 16.63
C SER A 68 -0.38 -0.95 17.37
N GLN A 69 -0.80 -1.94 18.17
CA GLN A 69 0.10 -2.75 19.00
C GLN A 69 0.77 -3.92 18.26
N GLY A 70 0.70 -3.96 16.93
CA GLY A 70 1.40 -4.97 16.12
C GLY A 70 0.84 -6.40 16.20
N LYS A 71 -0.31 -6.59 16.82
CA LYS A 71 -1.00 -7.87 16.89
C LYS A 71 -1.85 -8.15 15.65
N GLY A 72 -1.24 -8.09 14.47
CA GLY A 72 -1.95 -8.42 13.25
C GLY A 72 -1.89 -7.28 12.22
N LEU A 73 -2.71 -7.30 11.25
CA LEU A 73 -2.84 -6.57 10.00
C LEU A 73 -2.74 -5.02 10.04
N GLY A 74 -2.59 -4.39 11.22
CA GLY A 74 -2.65 -2.94 11.44
C GLY A 74 -1.68 -2.11 10.61
N HIS A 75 -0.39 -2.45 10.58
CA HIS A 75 0.63 -1.65 9.89
C HIS A 75 0.46 -1.58 8.36
N GLN A 76 0.00 -2.67 7.74
CA GLN A 76 -0.21 -2.67 6.28
C GLN A 76 -1.47 -1.90 5.89
N PHE A 77 -2.48 -1.94 6.73
CA PHE A 77 -3.75 -1.25 6.58
C PHE A 77 -3.59 0.27 6.69
N LEU A 78 -2.84 0.72 7.66
CA LEU A 78 -2.63 2.14 7.94
C LEU A 78 -1.85 2.85 6.83
N ARG A 79 -1.05 2.12 6.02
CA ARG A 79 -0.43 2.65 4.78
C ARG A 79 -1.44 3.13 3.73
N HIS A 80 -2.67 2.65 3.76
CA HIS A 80 -3.71 3.14 2.85
C HIS A 80 -4.35 4.42 3.36
N ILE A 81 -4.54 4.55 4.69
CA ILE A 81 -5.03 5.79 5.32
C ILE A 81 -3.99 6.91 5.19
N GLU A 82 -2.72 6.59 5.30
CA GLU A 82 -1.59 7.49 5.15
C GLU A 82 -1.66 8.35 3.87
N ARG A 83 -2.28 7.80 2.84
CA ARG A 83 -2.43 8.47 1.54
C ARG A 83 -3.71 9.29 1.41
N CYS A 84 -4.69 9.09 2.29
CA CYS A 84 -5.92 9.86 2.27
C CYS A 84 -5.68 11.28 2.80
N ARG A 85 -6.21 12.28 2.12
CA ARG A 85 -6.10 13.70 2.51
C ARG A 85 -7.16 14.10 3.53
N VAL A 86 -8.32 13.43 3.51
CA VAL A 86 -9.45 13.66 4.41
C VAL A 86 -9.90 12.33 5.00
N ILE A 87 -10.30 12.34 6.27
CA ILE A 87 -10.84 11.19 6.98
C ILE A 87 -12.33 11.41 7.22
N VAL A 88 -13.16 10.44 6.88
CA VAL A 88 -14.58 10.39 7.24
C VAL A 88 -14.76 9.36 8.35
N HIS A 89 -15.02 9.84 9.56
CA HIS A 89 -15.24 9.00 10.72
C HIS A 89 -16.73 8.72 10.92
N ILE A 90 -17.11 7.46 10.71
CA ILE A 90 -18.51 7.02 10.79
C ILE A 90 -18.76 6.35 12.14
N ILE A 91 -19.82 6.81 12.82
CA ILE A 91 -20.21 6.38 14.16
C ILE A 91 -21.65 5.89 14.11
N ASP A 92 -21.90 4.76 14.75
CA ASP A 92 -23.24 4.18 14.87
C ASP A 92 -24.01 4.85 16.02
N MET A 93 -25.11 5.51 15.71
CA MET A 93 -25.99 6.14 16.71
C MET A 93 -27.12 5.26 17.18
N SER A 94 -27.37 4.12 16.51
CA SER A 94 -28.52 3.27 16.84
C SER A 94 -28.44 2.57 18.21
N GLY A 95 -27.23 2.45 18.77
CA GLY A 95 -27.04 1.65 19.99
C GLY A 95 -27.17 0.14 19.81
N SER A 96 -27.40 -0.34 18.56
CA SER A 96 -27.70 -1.75 18.25
C SER A 96 -26.62 -2.74 18.66
N GLU A 97 -25.38 -2.28 18.74
CA GLU A 97 -24.21 -3.08 19.16
C GLU A 97 -23.89 -2.95 20.67
N GLY A 98 -24.70 -2.19 21.42
CA GLY A 98 -24.51 -1.98 22.87
C GLY A 98 -23.28 -1.16 23.25
N ARG A 99 -22.68 -0.41 22.30
CA ARG A 99 -21.53 0.46 22.52
C ARG A 99 -21.94 1.92 22.66
N ASP A 100 -21.18 2.70 23.46
CA ASP A 100 -21.35 4.16 23.56
C ASP A 100 -20.70 4.82 22.32
N PRO A 101 -21.46 5.61 21.53
CA PRO A 101 -20.93 6.28 20.32
C PRO A 101 -19.72 7.19 20.60
N TYR A 102 -19.66 7.80 21.78
CA TYR A 102 -18.55 8.67 22.15
C TYR A 102 -17.27 7.87 22.49
N GLU A 103 -17.44 6.72 23.15
CA GLU A 103 -16.31 5.82 23.43
C GLU A 103 -15.75 5.23 22.14
N ASP A 104 -16.60 4.86 21.18
CA ASP A 104 -16.21 4.43 19.86
C ASP A 104 -15.39 5.52 19.14
N TYR A 105 -15.86 6.77 19.18
CA TYR A 105 -15.15 7.92 18.62
C TYR A 105 -13.77 8.12 19.24
N VAL A 106 -13.68 8.10 20.58
CA VAL A 106 -12.41 8.28 21.29
C VAL A 106 -11.43 7.16 20.99
N THR A 107 -11.92 5.92 20.96
CA THR A 107 -11.09 4.74 20.69
C THR A 107 -10.45 4.80 19.32
N ILE A 108 -11.24 5.10 18.27
CA ILE A 108 -10.71 5.23 16.91
C ILE A 108 -9.72 6.39 16.80
N ASN A 109 -10.00 7.54 17.43
CA ASN A 109 -9.05 8.66 17.41
C ASN A 109 -7.75 8.35 18.16
N LYS A 110 -7.83 7.58 19.24
CA LYS A 110 -6.63 7.10 19.93
C LYS A 110 -5.79 6.20 19.03
N GLU A 111 -6.41 5.24 18.34
CA GLU A 111 -5.75 4.36 17.38
C GLU A 111 -5.09 5.16 16.23
N LEU A 112 -5.80 6.16 15.69
CA LEU A 112 -5.25 7.05 14.66
C LEU A 112 -4.07 7.89 15.20
N GLY A 113 -4.09 8.25 16.47
CA GLY A 113 -3.04 9.05 17.12
C GLY A 113 -1.79 8.25 17.50
N GLU A 114 -1.95 6.97 17.80
CA GLU A 114 -0.82 6.07 18.08
C GLU A 114 -0.03 5.71 16.79
N TYR A 115 -0.56 6.11 15.64
CA TYR A 115 0.06 5.86 14.36
C TYR A 115 1.02 7.00 13.95
N GLU A 116 2.21 6.64 13.45
CA GLU A 116 3.32 7.57 13.21
C GLU A 116 3.06 8.62 12.10
N TYR A 117 2.01 8.47 11.28
CA TYR A 117 1.80 9.26 10.05
C TYR A 117 0.88 10.47 10.19
N ARG A 118 0.84 11.11 11.37
CA ARG A 118 0.12 12.38 11.57
C ARG A 118 -1.34 12.34 11.11
N LEU A 119 -2.02 11.20 11.29
CA LEU A 119 -3.39 11.00 10.80
C LEU A 119 -4.40 11.92 11.48
N LEU A 120 -4.16 12.30 12.73
CA LEU A 120 -5.01 13.25 13.48
C LEU A 120 -4.89 14.70 12.98
N GLU A 121 -3.86 15.03 12.24
CA GLU A 121 -3.70 16.38 11.67
C GLU A 121 -4.53 16.58 10.40
N ARG A 122 -5.09 15.50 9.86
CA ARG A 122 -5.94 15.56 8.66
C ARG A 122 -7.33 16.05 9.00
N PRO A 123 -7.97 16.81 8.11
CA PRO A 123 -9.37 17.17 8.26
C PRO A 123 -10.22 15.93 8.49
N GLN A 124 -10.99 15.93 9.59
CA GLN A 124 -11.88 14.84 9.96
C GLN A 124 -13.33 15.28 9.83
N ILE A 125 -14.12 14.54 9.05
CA ILE A 125 -15.57 14.74 8.91
C ILE A 125 -16.28 13.68 9.74
N ILE A 126 -17.00 14.11 10.78
CA ILE A 126 -17.69 13.23 11.71
C ILE A 126 -19.10 12.95 11.22
N VAL A 127 -19.40 11.68 11.00
CA VAL A 127 -20.71 11.23 10.47
C VAL A 127 -21.40 10.35 11.47
N ALA A 128 -22.59 10.79 11.91
CA ALA A 128 -23.50 10.06 12.77
C ALA A 128 -24.45 9.23 11.90
N ASN A 129 -24.21 7.94 11.77
CA ASN A 129 -25.01 7.04 10.92
C ASN A 129 -26.04 6.26 11.74
N LYS A 130 -26.98 5.61 11.02
CA LYS A 130 -28.10 4.85 11.56
C LYS A 130 -29.03 5.70 12.43
N MET A 131 -29.36 6.88 11.93
CA MET A 131 -30.28 7.80 12.60
C MET A 131 -31.73 7.32 12.64
N ASP A 132 -32.03 6.18 12.04
CA ASP A 132 -33.31 5.47 12.05
C ASP A 132 -33.51 4.58 13.29
N GLY A 133 -32.53 4.46 14.17
CA GLY A 133 -32.65 3.73 15.43
C GLY A 133 -33.43 4.51 16.49
N ASP A 134 -34.17 3.80 17.33
CA ASP A 134 -35.06 4.40 18.38
C ASP A 134 -34.29 5.31 19.37
N GLU A 135 -33.02 4.98 19.66
CA GLU A 135 -32.20 5.73 20.60
C GLU A 135 -31.25 6.72 19.87
N ALA A 136 -31.28 6.78 18.54
CA ALA A 136 -30.30 7.51 17.77
C ALA A 136 -30.27 9.02 18.02
N GLU A 137 -31.45 9.64 18.19
CA GLU A 137 -31.54 11.07 18.48
C GLU A 137 -30.99 11.42 19.87
N GLU A 138 -31.28 10.57 20.85
CA GLU A 138 -30.77 10.77 22.24
C GLU A 138 -29.24 10.57 22.27
N ASN A 139 -28.75 9.54 21.60
CA ASN A 139 -27.34 9.25 21.49
C ASN A 139 -26.60 10.37 20.74
N LEU A 140 -27.17 10.91 19.66
CA LEU A 140 -26.61 12.06 18.94
C LEU A 140 -26.53 13.31 19.83
N LYS A 141 -27.54 13.57 20.66
CA LYS A 141 -27.52 14.70 21.57
C LYS A 141 -26.43 14.58 22.63
N LYS A 142 -26.34 13.41 23.29
CA LYS A 142 -25.27 13.09 24.25
C LYS A 142 -23.88 13.18 23.61
N PHE A 143 -23.76 12.68 22.38
CA PHE A 143 -22.52 12.70 21.61
C PHE A 143 -22.07 14.14 21.32
N LYS A 144 -22.97 15.00 20.83
CA LYS A 144 -22.69 16.42 20.57
C LYS A 144 -22.31 17.19 21.84
N GLU A 145 -22.98 16.91 22.95
CA GLU A 145 -22.66 17.55 24.25
C GLU A 145 -21.23 17.25 24.73
N LYS A 146 -20.76 16.00 24.49
CA LYS A 146 -19.40 15.58 24.82
C LYS A 146 -18.36 16.08 23.83
N LEU A 147 -18.74 16.24 22.56
CA LEU A 147 -17.85 16.59 21.45
C LEU A 147 -17.57 18.09 21.36
N GLY A 148 -18.47 18.96 21.90
CA GLY A 148 -18.37 20.41 21.81
C GLY A 148 -18.76 20.99 20.45
N ASP A 149 -18.00 21.98 19.98
CA ASP A 149 -18.32 22.76 18.75
C ASP A 149 -18.05 22.04 17.42
N GLN A 150 -17.62 20.78 17.44
CA GLN A 150 -17.33 20.06 16.21
C GLN A 150 -18.60 19.71 15.44
N LYS A 151 -18.54 19.90 14.11
CA LYS A 151 -19.68 19.65 13.24
C LYS A 151 -19.88 18.14 13.04
N VAL A 152 -21.10 17.67 13.32
CA VAL A 152 -21.51 16.27 13.15
C VAL A 152 -22.62 16.21 12.11
N PHE A 153 -22.48 15.30 11.16
CA PHE A 153 -23.43 15.10 10.06
C PHE A 153 -24.27 13.86 10.32
N PRO A 154 -25.57 14.01 10.69
CA PRO A 154 -26.48 12.89 10.83
C PRO A 154 -26.87 12.37 9.45
N ILE A 155 -26.85 11.03 9.29
CA ILE A 155 -27.24 10.38 8.04
C ILE A 155 -28.01 9.08 8.31
N ILE A 156 -28.79 8.68 7.28
CA ILE A 156 -29.33 7.32 7.15
C ILE A 156 -28.86 6.80 5.79
N ALA A 157 -27.72 6.10 5.79
CA ALA A 157 -27.05 5.72 4.55
C ALA A 157 -27.94 4.92 3.56
N PRO A 158 -28.73 3.91 3.97
CA PRO A 158 -29.53 3.11 3.03
C PRO A 158 -30.58 3.90 2.24
N ILE A 159 -31.12 4.99 2.81
CA ILE A 159 -32.17 5.81 2.16
C ILE A 159 -31.63 7.14 1.61
N HIS A 160 -30.34 7.31 1.55
CA HIS A 160 -29.67 8.52 1.05
C HIS A 160 -29.97 9.82 1.84
N GLU A 161 -30.44 9.72 3.08
CA GLU A 161 -30.76 10.89 3.89
C GLU A 161 -29.48 11.50 4.50
N GLY A 162 -29.34 12.83 4.39
CA GLY A 162 -28.20 13.57 4.94
C GLY A 162 -26.87 13.45 4.17
N ILE A 163 -26.77 12.56 3.17
CA ILE A 163 -25.52 12.25 2.48
C ILE A 163 -24.96 13.43 1.71
N ASP A 164 -25.77 14.21 1.00
CA ASP A 164 -25.30 15.34 0.21
C ASP A 164 -24.48 16.33 1.06
N ALA A 165 -24.92 16.61 2.28
CA ALA A 165 -24.21 17.50 3.20
C ALA A 165 -22.82 16.97 3.57
N VAL A 166 -22.67 15.67 3.74
CA VAL A 166 -21.38 15.00 3.97
C VAL A 166 -20.48 15.15 2.75
N LEU A 167 -21.01 14.86 1.54
CA LEU A 167 -20.23 14.93 0.31
C LEU A 167 -19.73 16.34 0.01
N TYR A 168 -20.53 17.39 0.23
CA TYR A 168 -20.09 18.77 0.13
C TYR A 168 -19.01 19.09 1.14
N ALA A 169 -19.19 18.71 2.40
CA ALA A 169 -18.20 18.95 3.45
C ALA A 169 -16.86 18.26 3.15
N VAL A 170 -16.90 17.04 2.61
CA VAL A 170 -15.70 16.30 2.19
C VAL A 170 -15.02 17.00 1.02
N ALA A 171 -15.77 17.43 0.00
CA ALA A 171 -15.21 18.13 -1.15
C ALA A 171 -14.57 19.47 -0.76
N ASP A 172 -15.22 20.24 0.13
CA ASP A 172 -14.68 21.50 0.66
C ASP A 172 -13.40 21.27 1.49
N ALA A 173 -13.39 20.20 2.29
CA ALA A 173 -12.22 19.82 3.06
C ALA A 173 -11.04 19.39 2.15
N LEU A 174 -11.31 18.71 1.03
CA LEU A 174 -10.27 18.31 0.06
C LEU A 174 -9.64 19.52 -0.65
N GLU A 175 -10.37 20.60 -0.87
CA GLU A 175 -9.82 21.83 -1.47
C GLU A 175 -8.81 22.53 -0.56
N THR A 176 -9.02 22.44 0.76
CA THR A 176 -8.20 23.12 1.76
C THR A 176 -7.17 22.20 2.42
N ALA A 177 -7.34 20.88 2.30
CA ALA A 177 -6.45 19.90 2.93
C ALA A 177 -5.05 19.97 2.32
N PRO A 178 -3.99 20.09 3.13
CA PRO A 178 -2.63 20.03 2.65
C PRO A 178 -2.34 18.68 1.98
N ASP A 179 -1.47 18.71 0.98
CA ASP A 179 -0.97 17.50 0.36
C ASP A 179 0.20 16.96 1.20
N PHE A 180 -0.11 16.06 2.11
CA PHE A 180 0.89 15.47 3.02
C PHE A 180 1.91 14.59 2.30
N PHE A 181 1.60 14.14 1.07
CA PHE A 181 2.44 13.23 0.32
C PHE A 181 3.66 13.91 -0.30
N ASN A 182 3.49 15.14 -0.77
CA ASN A 182 4.58 15.89 -1.40
C ASN A 182 5.59 16.44 -0.38
N GLN A 183 5.22 16.55 0.91
CA GLN A 183 6.12 17.07 1.94
C GLN A 183 7.15 16.04 2.41
N GLU A 184 6.86 14.74 2.31
CA GLU A 184 7.80 13.67 2.68
C GLU A 184 8.75 13.32 1.53
N GLU A 185 8.33 13.43 0.27
CA GLU A 185 9.20 13.21 -0.90
C GLU A 185 10.27 14.30 -1.05
N GLU A 186 10.06 15.52 -0.54
CA GLU A 186 11.08 16.57 -0.53
C GLU A 186 12.20 16.31 0.48
N GLN A 187 11.98 15.48 1.51
CA GLN A 187 13.02 15.09 2.48
C GLN A 187 13.73 13.79 2.10
N GLU A 188 13.12 12.92 1.31
CA GLU A 188 13.71 11.74 0.71
C GLU A 188 13.78 11.84 -0.83
N SER A 189 14.23 12.95 -1.37
CA SER A 189 14.71 12.93 -2.75
C SER A 189 15.99 12.09 -2.79
N VAL A 190 15.83 10.78 -2.76
CA VAL A 190 16.87 9.87 -3.24
C VAL A 190 17.07 10.26 -4.69
N LEU A 191 18.13 11.03 -4.91
CA LEU A 191 18.62 11.33 -6.24
C LEU A 191 18.85 9.98 -6.90
N TYR A 192 17.87 9.49 -7.68
CA TYR A 192 18.08 8.39 -8.60
C TYR A 192 19.04 8.94 -9.66
N THR A 193 20.32 8.99 -9.32
CA THR A 193 21.36 8.97 -10.33
C THR A 193 21.09 7.69 -11.10
N TYR A 194 20.67 7.84 -12.35
CA TYR A 194 20.70 6.77 -13.34
C TYR A 194 22.12 6.23 -13.32
N LYS A 195 22.36 5.22 -12.47
CA LYS A 195 23.51 4.36 -12.67
C LYS A 195 23.15 3.63 -13.94
N GLU A 196 23.87 3.94 -15.01
CA GLU A 196 23.94 3.03 -16.16
C GLU A 196 23.95 1.63 -15.58
N GLU A 197 22.92 0.83 -15.91
CA GLU A 197 22.85 -0.55 -15.43
C GLU A 197 24.16 -1.17 -15.82
N GLU A 198 25.04 -1.44 -14.84
CA GLU A 198 26.25 -2.19 -15.08
C GLU A 198 25.80 -3.43 -15.85
N LYS A 199 26.27 -3.57 -17.09
CA LYS A 199 25.88 -4.69 -17.95
C LYS A 199 25.94 -5.95 -17.09
N PRO A 200 24.88 -6.76 -17.05
CA PRO A 200 24.76 -7.87 -16.09
C PRO A 200 25.90 -8.90 -16.20
N PHE A 201 26.76 -8.71 -17.19
CA PHE A 201 27.93 -9.52 -17.49
C PHE A 201 29.01 -8.68 -18.21
N THR A 202 30.24 -9.14 -18.16
CA THR A 202 31.39 -8.58 -18.91
C THR A 202 32.04 -9.70 -19.72
N ILE A 203 32.40 -9.38 -20.96
CA ILE A 203 33.03 -10.33 -21.89
C ILE A 203 34.50 -9.93 -22.05
N HIS A 204 35.38 -10.90 -21.91
CA HIS A 204 36.82 -10.75 -22.10
C HIS A 204 37.35 -11.71 -23.14
N ASN A 205 38.02 -11.20 -24.17
CA ASN A 205 38.73 -12.02 -25.14
C ASN A 205 40.10 -12.43 -24.56
N LYS A 206 40.32 -13.73 -24.37
CA LYS A 206 41.60 -14.28 -23.86
C LYS A 206 42.58 -14.66 -24.96
N GLY A 207 42.21 -14.47 -26.23
CA GLY A 207 42.95 -14.93 -27.37
C GLY A 207 42.72 -16.42 -27.71
N ASN A 208 43.27 -16.86 -28.83
CA ASN A 208 43.14 -18.24 -29.31
C ASN A 208 41.71 -18.79 -29.39
N GLY A 209 40.72 -17.93 -29.71
CA GLY A 209 39.31 -18.34 -29.78
C GLY A 209 38.66 -18.63 -28.44
N VAL A 210 39.25 -18.16 -27.32
CA VAL A 210 38.71 -18.35 -25.98
C VAL A 210 38.10 -17.05 -25.45
N TRP A 211 36.85 -17.11 -25.03
CA TRP A 211 36.09 -15.98 -24.50
C TRP A 211 35.64 -16.26 -23.05
N GLU A 212 35.93 -15.34 -22.16
CA GLU A 212 35.52 -15.42 -20.74
C GLU A 212 34.37 -14.50 -20.50
N VAL A 213 33.28 -15.05 -19.95
CA VAL A 213 32.10 -14.27 -19.51
C VAL A 213 32.05 -14.27 -17.98
N THR A 214 32.05 -13.08 -17.39
CA THR A 214 32.01 -12.86 -15.93
C THR A 214 30.81 -12.00 -15.56
N GLY A 215 30.25 -12.20 -14.35
CA GLY A 215 29.16 -11.41 -13.81
C GLY A 215 28.39 -12.15 -12.73
N LYS A 216 27.89 -11.43 -11.73
CA LYS A 216 27.18 -12.04 -10.59
C LYS A 216 25.98 -12.89 -11.00
N LYS A 217 25.22 -12.46 -12.01
CA LYS A 217 24.07 -13.22 -12.54
C LYS A 217 24.55 -14.48 -13.28
N VAL A 218 25.61 -14.36 -14.06
CA VAL A 218 26.21 -15.49 -14.82
C VAL A 218 26.79 -16.53 -13.87
N GLU A 219 27.58 -16.11 -12.87
CA GLU A 219 28.12 -17.00 -11.83
C GLU A 219 27.02 -17.81 -11.12
N ARG A 220 25.90 -17.16 -10.79
CA ARG A 220 24.76 -17.81 -10.17
C ARG A 220 24.08 -18.83 -11.08
N LEU A 221 23.93 -18.51 -12.36
CA LEU A 221 23.39 -19.43 -13.37
C LEU A 221 24.25 -20.68 -13.53
N VAL A 222 25.56 -20.51 -13.63
CA VAL A 222 26.51 -21.63 -13.75
C VAL A 222 26.47 -22.51 -12.50
N GLN A 223 26.34 -21.94 -11.29
CA GLN A 223 26.25 -22.69 -10.05
C GLN A 223 24.94 -23.50 -9.92
N MET A 224 23.86 -23.02 -10.53
CA MET A 224 22.53 -23.66 -10.49
C MET A 224 22.29 -24.61 -11.66
N ALA A 225 23.09 -24.52 -12.72
CA ALA A 225 22.94 -25.35 -13.91
C ALA A 225 23.39 -26.79 -13.64
N SER A 226 22.58 -27.76 -14.05
CA SER A 226 22.96 -29.16 -14.11
C SER A 226 23.48 -29.48 -15.51
N PHE A 227 24.78 -29.66 -15.64
CA PHE A 227 25.42 -30.02 -16.92
C PHE A 227 25.48 -31.54 -17.16
N THR A 228 24.83 -32.33 -16.29
CA THR A 228 24.83 -33.80 -16.41
C THR A 228 23.68 -34.32 -17.26
N THR A 229 22.72 -33.49 -17.63
CA THR A 229 21.55 -33.86 -18.43
C THR A 229 21.40 -32.90 -19.62
N ASP A 230 21.00 -33.41 -20.79
CA ASP A 230 20.76 -32.59 -21.98
C ASP A 230 19.74 -31.47 -21.73
N ASP A 231 18.70 -31.74 -20.94
CA ASP A 231 17.67 -30.81 -20.59
C ASP A 231 18.23 -29.63 -19.74
N GLY A 232 19.15 -29.94 -18.82
CA GLY A 232 19.86 -28.94 -18.02
C GLY A 232 20.73 -28.02 -18.84
N PHE A 233 21.43 -28.58 -19.86
CA PHE A 233 22.24 -27.82 -20.78
C PHE A 233 21.39 -26.90 -21.69
N GLN A 234 20.28 -27.40 -22.24
CA GLN A 234 19.36 -26.61 -23.07
C GLN A 234 18.75 -25.45 -22.28
N ARG A 235 18.33 -25.66 -21.02
CA ARG A 235 17.82 -24.59 -20.16
C ARG A 235 18.87 -23.53 -19.86
N PHE A 236 20.10 -23.94 -19.60
CA PHE A 236 21.21 -23.02 -19.40
C PHE A 236 21.49 -22.19 -20.67
N ALA A 237 21.54 -22.80 -21.84
CA ALA A 237 21.74 -22.10 -23.10
C ALA A 237 20.64 -21.09 -23.41
N LEU A 238 19.37 -21.44 -23.12
CA LEU A 238 18.24 -20.54 -23.27
C LEU A 238 18.34 -19.31 -22.33
N GLN A 239 18.77 -19.52 -21.08
CA GLN A 239 18.95 -18.43 -20.12
C GLN A 239 20.09 -17.49 -20.51
N ILE A 240 21.21 -18.02 -21.02
CA ILE A 240 22.33 -17.25 -21.56
C ILE A 240 21.88 -16.39 -22.75
N ARG A 241 21.09 -16.96 -23.66
CA ARG A 241 20.50 -16.22 -24.78
C ARG A 241 19.56 -15.10 -24.31
N ASN A 242 18.67 -15.39 -23.37
CA ASN A 242 17.73 -14.39 -22.82
C ASN A 242 18.42 -13.24 -22.06
N MET A 243 19.66 -13.45 -21.59
CA MET A 243 20.49 -12.40 -20.99
C MET A 243 21.20 -11.53 -22.04
N GLY A 244 21.07 -11.83 -23.34
CA GLY A 244 21.74 -11.12 -24.42
C GLY A 244 23.25 -11.40 -24.53
N ILE A 245 23.76 -12.47 -23.92
CA ILE A 245 25.18 -12.81 -23.93
C ILE A 245 25.59 -13.27 -25.35
N ASP A 246 24.71 -13.99 -26.05
CA ASP A 246 24.97 -14.44 -27.41
C ASP A 246 25.16 -13.25 -28.37
N ASP A 247 24.29 -12.24 -28.27
CA ASP A 247 24.36 -11.05 -29.14
C ASP A 247 25.62 -10.24 -28.83
N ALA A 248 25.92 -10.06 -27.56
CA ALA A 248 27.11 -9.34 -27.10
C ALA A 248 28.41 -10.06 -27.51
N LEU A 249 28.45 -11.40 -27.55
CA LEU A 249 29.58 -12.18 -28.05
C LEU A 249 29.76 -12.01 -29.56
N ARG A 250 28.68 -11.99 -30.35
CA ARG A 250 28.72 -11.72 -31.78
C ARG A 250 29.21 -10.31 -32.09
N GLU A 251 28.71 -9.31 -31.34
CA GLU A 251 29.19 -7.92 -31.44
C GLU A 251 30.69 -7.79 -31.12
N ALA A 252 31.18 -8.59 -30.16
CA ALA A 252 32.59 -8.64 -29.80
C ALA A 252 33.45 -9.39 -30.79
N GLY A 253 32.88 -10.01 -31.85
CA GLY A 253 33.60 -10.73 -32.92
C GLY A 253 33.85 -12.23 -32.64
N CYS A 254 33.00 -12.83 -31.78
CA CYS A 254 33.02 -14.28 -31.58
C CYS A 254 32.21 -14.98 -32.68
N GLU A 255 32.87 -15.53 -33.66
CA GLU A 255 32.20 -16.31 -34.72
C GLU A 255 32.09 -17.80 -34.36
N ASP A 256 33.21 -18.41 -33.92
CA ASP A 256 33.26 -19.78 -33.40
C ASP A 256 34.34 -19.85 -32.31
N GLY A 257 33.98 -20.18 -31.09
CA GLY A 257 34.95 -20.15 -29.99
C GLY A 257 34.54 -20.97 -28.77
N ARG A 258 35.50 -21.18 -27.87
CA ARG A 258 35.26 -21.80 -26.56
C ARG A 258 34.84 -20.74 -25.58
N LEU A 259 33.66 -20.92 -24.96
CA LEU A 259 33.18 -20.08 -23.88
C LEU A 259 33.65 -20.62 -22.53
N ILE A 260 34.23 -19.76 -21.72
CA ILE A 260 34.59 -20.05 -20.34
C ILE A 260 33.75 -19.17 -19.38
N PHE A 261 33.03 -19.80 -18.50
CA PHE A 261 32.32 -19.14 -17.45
C PHE A 261 33.09 -19.24 -16.14
N THR A 262 33.56 -18.11 -15.60
CA THR A 262 34.36 -18.10 -14.36
C THR A 262 33.46 -17.96 -13.14
N VAL A 263 33.53 -18.93 -12.22
CA VAL A 263 32.87 -18.91 -10.92
C VAL A 263 33.90 -18.65 -9.82
N LYS A 264 33.79 -17.53 -9.12
CA LYS A 264 34.65 -17.25 -7.96
C LYS A 264 34.29 -18.20 -6.82
N LYS A 265 35.17 -19.15 -6.49
CA LYS A 265 35.05 -19.94 -5.25
C LYS A 265 35.12 -19.00 -4.05
N LYS A 266 34.07 -18.96 -3.22
CA LYS A 266 34.18 -18.34 -1.87
C LYS A 266 35.30 -19.03 -1.12
N ALA A 267 36.35 -18.30 -0.74
CA ALA A 267 37.37 -18.77 0.17
C ALA A 267 36.70 -19.22 1.47
N ALA A 268 36.82 -20.49 1.82
CA ALA A 268 36.33 -21.03 3.05
C ALA A 268 37.04 -20.31 4.22
N ALA A 269 36.30 -19.53 4.99
CA ALA A 269 36.81 -18.91 6.21
C ALA A 269 37.21 -20.03 7.18
N ARG A 270 38.54 -20.22 7.35
CA ARG A 270 39.10 -21.10 8.38
C ARG A 270 38.67 -20.56 9.75
N ARG A 271 37.69 -21.23 10.38
CA ARG A 271 37.43 -21.07 11.81
C ARG A 271 38.70 -21.49 12.56
N LYS A 272 39.40 -20.51 13.13
CA LYS A 272 40.39 -20.78 14.17
C LYS A 272 39.62 -21.24 15.41
N THR A 273 39.70 -22.52 15.70
CA THR A 273 39.36 -23.08 17.01
C THR A 273 40.40 -22.58 17.98
N ALA A 274 40.02 -21.71 18.90
CA ALA A 274 40.80 -21.41 20.09
C ALA A 274 40.60 -22.55 21.06
N ALA A 275 41.67 -23.23 21.45
CA ALA A 275 41.68 -24.23 22.52
C ALA A 275 41.55 -23.52 23.87
N PRO A 276 40.89 -24.14 24.85
CA PRO A 276 40.80 -23.61 26.21
C PRO A 276 42.10 -23.92 26.99
N LYS A 277 42.50 -22.92 27.77
CA LYS A 277 43.33 -23.12 28.97
C LYS A 277 42.48 -22.78 30.19
#